data_69c28d7d390835f1c7f04d89a51b3023
#
_entry.id   69c28d7d390835f1c7f04d89a51b3023
#
_cell.length_a   1.000
_cell.length_b   1.000
_cell.length_c   1.000
_cell.angle_alpha   90.00
_cell.angle_beta   90.00
_cell.angle_gamma   90.00
#
_symmetry.space_group_name_H-M   'P 1'
#
loop_
_entity.id
_entity.type
_entity.pdbx_description
1 polymer ?
#
loop_
_entity_poly.entity_id
_entity_poly.type
_entity_poly.pdbx_seq_one_letter_code
_entity_poly.pdbx_strand_id
1 'polypeptide(L)'
;MEYKKSKAPLNTTTHNVIDFAKGTGNVYESVVIMSKRANQISTQMKEDLNRKLKEFASSNDNLEETFENREQIEISRYYEKLPKPTLIAIDEFLHDKVYYRNPTKEKDKIDLE
;
A
#
# COMPACT_ATOMS: atom_id res chain seq x y z
N MET A 1 1.27 -7.25 6.49
CA MET A 1 -0.09 -6.80 6.83
C MET A 1 -0.92 -6.59 5.58
N GLU A 2 -2.12 -7.10 5.57
CA GLU A 2 -3.03 -6.90 4.43
C GLU A 2 -3.56 -5.47 4.39
N TYR A 3 -3.43 -4.83 3.24
CA TYR A 3 -3.89 -3.46 3.07
C TYR A 3 -5.41 -3.30 3.28
N LYS A 4 -6.19 -4.34 3.05
CA LYS A 4 -7.65 -4.34 3.24
C LYS A 4 -8.06 -4.15 4.69
N LYS A 5 -7.21 -4.52 5.64
CA LYS A 5 -7.45 -4.41 7.08
C LYS A 5 -6.78 -3.18 7.68
N SER A 6 -6.20 -2.33 6.86
CA SER A 6 -5.52 -1.13 7.34
C SER A 6 -6.49 -0.17 8.01
N LYS A 7 -6.06 0.40 9.12
CA LYS A 7 -6.78 1.46 9.84
C LYS A 7 -6.26 2.84 9.48
N ALA A 8 -5.51 2.95 8.37
CA ALA A 8 -4.98 4.23 7.91
C ALA A 8 -6.12 5.21 7.62
N PRO A 9 -5.89 6.51 7.82
CA PRO A 9 -6.89 7.52 7.49
C PRO A 9 -7.15 7.57 6.00
N LEU A 10 -8.35 7.97 5.61
CA LEU A 10 -8.73 8.11 4.21
C LEU A 10 -8.18 9.38 3.58
N ASN A 11 -7.85 10.36 4.40
CA ASN A 11 -7.32 11.64 3.95
C ASN A 11 -5.93 11.88 4.53
N THR A 12 -5.16 12.73 3.84
CA THR A 12 -3.85 13.13 4.33
C THR A 12 -3.99 13.89 5.64
N THR A 13 -3.17 13.50 6.62
CA THR A 13 -3.13 14.15 7.92
C THR A 13 -1.73 14.75 8.16
N THR A 14 -1.67 15.77 9.01
CA THR A 14 -0.40 16.38 9.38
C THR A 14 0.35 15.48 10.36
N HIS A 15 1.65 15.29 10.09
CA HIS A 15 2.53 14.50 10.95
C HIS A 15 3.72 15.32 11.40
N ASN A 16 4.28 14.96 12.55
CA ASN A 16 5.55 15.52 12.98
C ASN A 16 6.69 14.78 12.26
N VAL A 17 7.50 15.53 11.53
CA VAL A 17 8.62 14.98 10.73
C VAL A 17 9.60 14.16 11.58
N ILE A 18 9.79 14.54 12.83
CA ILE A 18 10.68 13.83 13.75
C ILE A 18 10.24 12.37 13.95
N ASP A 19 8.94 12.10 13.96
CA ASP A 19 8.41 10.74 14.14
C ASP A 19 8.86 9.81 13.02
N PHE A 20 9.04 10.33 11.81
CA PHE A 20 9.55 9.54 10.68
C PHE A 20 11.05 9.27 10.75
N ALA A 21 11.80 10.07 11.48
CA ALA A 21 13.24 9.92 11.60
C ALA A 21 13.68 9.00 12.73
N LYS A 22 12.80 8.64 13.66
CA LYS A 22 13.16 7.90 14.88
C LYS A 22 13.79 6.54 14.60
N GLY A 23 13.28 5.80 13.62
CA GLY A 23 13.76 4.45 13.33
C GLY A 23 15.00 4.40 12.44
N THR A 24 15.17 5.38 11.55
CA THR A 24 16.26 5.40 10.56
C THR A 24 17.34 6.43 10.85
N GLY A 25 17.00 7.46 11.63
CA GLY A 25 17.88 8.61 11.85
C GLY A 25 17.95 9.56 10.66
N ASN A 26 17.17 9.31 9.61
CA ASN A 26 17.19 10.12 8.40
C ASN A 26 15.81 10.14 7.75
N VAL A 27 15.18 11.31 7.70
CA VAL A 27 13.84 11.47 7.13
C VAL A 27 13.81 11.06 5.65
N TYR A 28 14.83 11.37 4.89
CA TYR A 28 14.88 11.01 3.47
C TYR A 28 14.89 9.49 3.26
N GLU A 29 15.63 8.79 4.08
CA GLU A 29 15.63 7.33 4.07
C GLU A 29 14.24 6.78 4.39
N SER A 30 13.59 7.33 5.39
CA SER A 30 12.22 6.94 5.77
C SER A 30 11.22 7.18 4.62
N VAL A 31 11.33 8.30 3.92
CA VAL A 31 10.47 8.60 2.76
C VAL A 31 10.67 7.58 1.65
N VAL A 32 11.91 7.19 1.37
CA VAL A 32 12.21 6.18 0.35
C VAL A 32 11.60 4.82 0.74
N ILE A 33 11.73 4.44 2.01
CA ILE A 33 11.15 3.18 2.53
C ILE A 33 9.64 3.18 2.35
N MET A 34 8.97 4.24 2.78
CA MET A 34 7.53 4.38 2.65
C MET A 34 7.08 4.40 1.19
N SER A 35 7.85 5.06 0.31
CA SER A 35 7.54 5.11 -1.12
C SER A 35 7.61 3.73 -1.77
N LYS A 36 8.62 2.95 -1.45
CA LYS A 36 8.75 1.58 -1.95
C LYS A 36 7.60 0.69 -1.46
N ARG A 37 7.24 0.84 -0.18
CA ARG A 37 6.11 0.09 0.37
C ARG A 37 4.80 0.51 -0.30
N ALA A 38 4.59 1.80 -0.52
CA ALA A 38 3.40 2.29 -1.20
C ALA A 38 3.28 1.71 -2.62
N ASN A 39 4.39 1.61 -3.35
CA ASN A 39 4.40 1.01 -4.67
C ASN A 39 4.04 -0.48 -4.63
N GLN A 40 4.52 -1.23 -3.64
CA GLN A 40 4.14 -2.63 -3.45
C GLN A 40 2.64 -2.77 -3.19
N ILE A 41 2.09 -1.93 -2.33
CA ILE A 41 0.66 -1.95 -2.00
C ILE A 41 -0.17 -1.59 -3.24
N SER A 42 0.23 -0.55 -3.98
CA SER A 42 -0.45 -0.12 -5.20
C SER A 42 -0.47 -1.23 -6.25
N THR A 43 0.64 -1.90 -6.46
CA THR A 43 0.75 -3.02 -7.39
C THR A 43 -0.17 -4.16 -6.97
N GLN A 44 -0.18 -4.49 -5.69
CA GLN A 44 -1.02 -5.57 -5.18
C GLN A 44 -2.50 -5.24 -5.29
N MET A 45 -2.90 -4.02 -4.99
CA MET A 45 -4.28 -3.56 -5.17
C MET A 45 -4.72 -3.69 -6.63
N LYS A 46 -3.86 -3.28 -7.57
CA LYS A 46 -4.15 -3.36 -9.00
C LYS A 46 -4.31 -4.81 -9.46
N GLU A 47 -3.42 -5.68 -9.01
CA GLU A 47 -3.48 -7.11 -9.33
C GLU A 47 -4.75 -7.75 -8.77
N ASP A 48 -5.09 -7.46 -7.52
CA ASP A 48 -6.27 -7.98 -6.86
C ASP A 48 -7.54 -7.51 -7.56
N LEU A 49 -7.61 -6.22 -7.91
CA LEU A 49 -8.75 -5.67 -8.63
C LEU A 49 -8.92 -6.34 -9.99
N ASN A 50 -7.85 -6.45 -10.77
CA ASN A 50 -7.88 -7.07 -12.08
C ASN A 50 -8.30 -8.54 -12.00
N ARG A 51 -7.80 -9.27 -11.01
CA ARG A 51 -8.18 -10.66 -10.79
C ARG A 51 -9.67 -10.79 -10.47
N LYS A 52 -10.19 -9.92 -9.60
CA LYS A 52 -11.61 -9.91 -9.26
C LYS A 52 -12.48 -9.62 -10.47
N LEU A 53 -12.10 -8.66 -11.29
CA LEU A 53 -12.84 -8.33 -12.51
C LEU A 53 -12.80 -9.47 -13.52
N LYS A 54 -11.66 -10.17 -13.65
CA LYS A 54 -11.53 -11.33 -14.52
C LYS A 54 -12.39 -12.51 -14.04
N GLU A 55 -12.35 -12.81 -12.75
CA GLU A 55 -13.17 -13.88 -12.17
C GLU A 55 -14.64 -13.61 -12.41
N PHE A 56 -15.06 -12.38 -12.23
CA PHE A 56 -16.44 -11.98 -12.47
C PHE A 56 -16.81 -12.14 -13.94
N ALA A 57 -15.97 -11.67 -14.85
CA ALA A 57 -16.21 -11.76 -16.29
C ALA A 57 -16.29 -13.21 -16.76
N SER A 58 -15.42 -14.10 -16.28
CA SER A 58 -15.40 -15.49 -16.69
C SER A 58 -16.59 -16.28 -16.14
N SER A 59 -17.07 -15.95 -14.94
CA SER A 59 -18.22 -16.65 -14.34
C SER A 59 -19.56 -16.16 -14.87
N ASN A 60 -19.61 -15.01 -15.54
CA ASN A 60 -20.85 -14.36 -15.95
C ASN A 60 -20.92 -14.05 -17.44
N ASP A 61 -20.28 -14.87 -18.28
CA ASP A 61 -20.27 -14.71 -19.74
C ASP A 61 -21.66 -14.64 -20.38
N ASN A 62 -22.67 -15.18 -19.71
CA ASN A 62 -24.05 -15.26 -20.22
C ASN A 62 -25.01 -14.24 -19.60
N LEU A 63 -24.51 -13.31 -18.77
CA LEU A 63 -25.34 -12.30 -18.15
C LEU A 63 -25.51 -11.07 -19.04
N GLU A 64 -26.63 -10.37 -18.88
CA GLU A 64 -26.89 -9.14 -19.59
C GLU A 64 -25.86 -8.05 -19.21
N GLU A 65 -25.48 -7.22 -20.20
CA GLU A 65 -24.46 -6.17 -20.03
C GLU A 65 -24.73 -5.24 -18.85
N THR A 66 -25.98 -4.86 -18.62
CA THR A 66 -26.36 -3.96 -17.53
C THR A 66 -26.08 -4.55 -16.16
N PHE A 67 -26.19 -5.88 -16.04
CA PHE A 67 -25.92 -6.57 -14.78
C PHE A 67 -24.43 -6.66 -14.51
N GLU A 68 -23.62 -6.97 -15.53
CA GLU A 68 -22.17 -7.01 -15.43
C GLU A 68 -21.59 -5.66 -15.03
N ASN A 69 -22.07 -4.59 -15.65
CA ASN A 69 -21.60 -3.23 -15.36
C ASN A 69 -21.86 -2.83 -13.90
N ARG A 70 -23.00 -3.25 -13.36
CA ARG A 70 -23.36 -2.92 -11.98
C ARG A 70 -22.38 -3.54 -10.97
N GLU A 71 -22.07 -4.82 -11.13
CA GLU A 71 -21.14 -5.51 -10.24
C GLU A 71 -19.70 -5.02 -10.42
N GLN A 72 -19.30 -4.73 -11.65
CA GLN A 72 -17.98 -4.12 -11.90
C GLN A 72 -17.84 -2.78 -11.21
N ILE A 73 -18.89 -1.96 -11.24
CA ILE A 73 -18.92 -0.67 -10.55
C ILE A 73 -18.79 -0.88 -9.03
N GLU A 74 -19.49 -1.86 -8.47
CA GLU A 74 -19.42 -2.16 -7.05
C GLU A 74 -18.03 -2.61 -6.61
N ILE A 75 -17.38 -3.48 -7.39
CA ILE A 75 -16.02 -3.93 -7.12
C ILE A 75 -15.05 -2.75 -7.18
N SER A 76 -15.14 -1.92 -8.21
CA SER A 76 -14.29 -0.75 -8.36
C SER A 76 -14.48 0.23 -7.21
N ARG A 77 -15.72 0.47 -6.80
CA ARG A 77 -16.02 1.34 -5.66
C ARG A 77 -15.42 0.82 -4.36
N TYR A 78 -15.45 -0.49 -4.14
CA TYR A 78 -14.84 -1.09 -2.96
C TYR A 78 -13.36 -0.73 -2.86
N TYR A 79 -12.61 -0.92 -3.96
CA TYR A 79 -11.19 -0.61 -3.98
C TYR A 79 -10.92 0.89 -3.90
N GLU A 80 -11.78 1.72 -4.49
CA GLU A 80 -11.65 3.18 -4.40
C GLU A 80 -11.87 3.73 -2.99
N LYS A 81 -12.68 3.04 -2.19
CA LYS A 81 -12.94 3.44 -0.80
C LYS A 81 -11.83 3.06 0.16
N LEU A 82 -10.90 2.19 -0.24
CA LEU A 82 -9.77 1.84 0.59
C LEU A 82 -8.83 3.04 0.75
N PRO A 83 -8.09 3.12 1.86
CA PRO A 83 -7.08 4.17 2.01
C PRO A 83 -6.08 4.13 0.86
N LYS A 84 -5.53 5.28 0.50
CA LYS A 84 -4.52 5.35 -0.55
C LYS A 84 -3.27 4.57 -0.15
N PRO A 85 -2.57 3.94 -1.11
CA PRO A 85 -1.34 3.19 -0.80
C PRO A 85 -0.31 3.97 -0.01
N THR A 86 -0.16 5.26 -0.30
CA THR A 86 0.76 6.14 0.43
C THR A 86 0.37 6.26 1.90
N LEU A 87 -0.92 6.43 2.19
CA LEU A 87 -1.41 6.56 3.56
C LEU A 87 -1.28 5.25 4.34
N ILE A 88 -1.52 4.12 3.67
CA ILE A 88 -1.32 2.80 4.28
C ILE A 88 0.16 2.59 4.61
N ALA A 89 1.06 2.94 3.70
CA ALA A 89 2.50 2.80 3.91
C ALA A 89 3.00 3.67 5.08
N ILE A 90 2.49 4.89 5.19
CA ILE A 90 2.81 5.78 6.30
C ILE A 90 2.35 5.17 7.62
N ASP A 91 1.12 4.68 7.68
CA ASP A 91 0.56 4.05 8.88
C ASP A 91 1.37 2.82 9.29
N GLU A 92 1.70 1.95 8.35
CA GLU A 92 2.53 0.77 8.62
C GLU A 92 3.92 1.16 9.14
N PHE A 93 4.54 2.16 8.53
CA PHE A 93 5.87 2.62 8.93
C PHE A 93 5.87 3.18 10.35
N LEU A 94 4.89 4.01 10.69
CA LEU A 94 4.79 4.60 12.02
C LEU A 94 4.52 3.57 13.12
N HIS A 95 3.94 2.43 12.78
CA HIS A 95 3.66 1.34 13.71
C HIS A 95 4.68 0.19 13.63
N ASP A 96 5.85 0.44 13.03
CA ASP A 96 6.96 -0.52 12.91
C ASP A 96 6.56 -1.83 12.22
N LYS A 97 5.65 -1.74 11.24
CA LYS A 97 5.16 -2.91 10.49
C LYS A 97 5.82 -3.10 9.13
N VAL A 98 6.74 -2.22 8.77
CA VAL A 98 7.46 -2.31 7.50
C VAL A 98 8.83 -2.94 7.73
N TYR A 99 9.09 -4.06 7.08
CA TYR A 99 10.43 -4.64 7.06
C TYR A 99 11.25 -3.93 5.97
N TYR A 100 12.41 -3.44 6.35
CA TYR A 100 13.31 -2.80 5.40
C TYR A 100 14.76 -3.11 5.75
N ARG A 101 15.61 -2.96 4.75
CA ARG A 101 17.03 -3.20 4.88
C ARG A 101 17.79 -2.17 4.07
N ASN A 102 18.88 -1.64 4.63
CA ASN A 102 19.77 -0.72 3.94
C ASN A 102 21.15 -1.36 3.80
N PRO A 103 21.47 -1.97 2.65
CA PRO A 103 22.75 -2.64 2.45
C PRO A 103 23.96 -1.72 2.60
N THR A 104 23.82 -0.45 2.22
CA THR A 104 24.90 0.54 2.36
C THR A 104 25.25 0.78 3.82
N LYS A 105 24.24 0.95 4.68
CA LYS A 105 24.45 1.13 6.12
C LYS A 105 25.04 -0.12 6.77
N GLU A 106 24.59 -1.29 6.38
CA GLU A 106 25.11 -2.56 6.90
C GLU A 106 26.56 -2.73 6.53
N LYS A 107 26.94 -2.40 5.31
CA LYS A 107 28.34 -2.47 4.84
C LYS A 107 29.22 -1.50 5.61
N ASP A 108 28.78 -0.26 5.79
CA ASP A 108 29.54 0.75 6.53
C ASP A 108 29.75 0.31 7.98
N LYS A 109 28.77 -0.30 8.59
CA LYS A 109 28.85 -0.82 9.95
C LYS A 109 29.88 -1.95 10.07
N ILE A 110 29.92 -2.83 9.10
CA ILE A 110 30.90 -3.93 9.05
C ILE A 110 32.32 -3.36 8.87
N ASP A 111 32.48 -2.38 8.00
CA ASP A 111 33.77 -1.76 7.71
C ASP A 111 34.33 -0.98 8.93
N LEU A 112 33.46 -0.52 9.83
CA LEU A 112 33.84 0.17 11.06
C LEU A 112 34.22 -0.78 12.21
N GLU A 113 33.81 -2.03 12.13
CA GLU A 113 34.17 -3.06 13.09
C GLU A 113 35.50 -3.71 12.71
#